data_912ceaacb40d7dcdc04f93384e4ff1cb
#
_entry.id   912ceaacb40d7dcdc04f93384e4ff1cb
#
_cell.length_a   1.000
_cell.length_b   1.000
_cell.length_c   1.000
_cell.angle_alpha   90.00
_cell.angle_beta   90.00
_cell.angle_gamma   90.00
#
_symmetry.space_group_name_H-M   'P 1'
#
loop_
_entity.id
_entity.type
_entity.pdbx_description
1 polymer ?
#
loop_
_entity_poly.entity_id
_entity_poly.type
_entity_poly.pdbx_seq_one_letter_code
_entity_poly.pdbx_strand_id
1 'polypeptide(L)'
;CIRDSMNAMLFSISLFMALVSILLVLVYKQPYKKINEESMAQSAALNSQMIESLRGIETVKCNANEQTELDNLEREYMKSLKISLRSSRISTTQGLISSFISTGFSMLTTYVGITQVLNGEMTLGGFMAFSTLSGYFTSPLSNLIGLQMQIQEASISMKRLTEIMDYPSEYETAEGVEQSELDKVEGDIEFKDVTFRYGNRAPALDHISFCL
;
A
#
# COMPACT_ATOMS: atom_id res chain seq x y z
N CYS A 1 -3.89 19.28 33.82
CA CYS A 1 -4.64 20.54 33.61
C CYS A 1 -5.99 20.36 32.89
N ILE A 2 -6.11 19.53 31.81
CA ILE A 2 -7.41 19.25 31.17
C ILE A 2 -8.28 18.32 32.02
N ARG A 3 -7.67 17.49 32.88
CA ARG A 3 -8.34 16.51 33.76
C ARG A 3 -9.13 17.14 34.87
N ASP A 4 -8.73 18.30 35.37
CA ASP A 4 -9.32 18.93 36.57
C ASP A 4 -10.45 19.93 36.26
N SER A 5 -10.57 20.35 34.98
CA SER A 5 -11.62 21.29 34.56
C SER A 5 -12.75 20.62 33.77
N MET A 6 -12.64 19.31 33.45
CA MET A 6 -13.61 18.56 32.67
C MET A 6 -13.97 17.28 33.44
N ASN A 7 -15.26 17.03 33.52
CA ASN A 7 -15.83 15.91 34.24
C ASN A 7 -15.15 14.59 33.84
N ALA A 8 -14.57 13.89 34.81
CA ALA A 8 -13.82 12.64 34.63
C ALA A 8 -14.62 11.57 33.81
N MET A 9 -15.95 11.64 33.92
CA MET A 9 -16.85 10.74 33.20
C MET A 9 -16.84 10.98 31.67
N LEU A 10 -16.91 12.23 31.24
CA LEU A 10 -16.86 12.58 29.79
C LEU A 10 -15.47 12.26 29.19
N PHE A 11 -14.41 12.48 29.97
CA PHE A 11 -13.05 12.11 29.55
C PHE A 11 -12.89 10.60 29.40
N SER A 12 -13.43 9.80 30.33
CA SER A 12 -13.36 8.33 30.23
C SER A 12 -14.11 7.78 29.02
N ILE A 13 -15.25 8.38 28.67
CA ILE A 13 -16.02 8.03 27.46
C ILE A 13 -15.19 8.32 26.20
N SER A 14 -14.55 9.49 26.10
CA SER A 14 -13.73 9.84 24.96
C SER A 14 -12.48 8.96 24.81
N LEU A 15 -11.86 8.60 25.92
CA LEU A 15 -10.72 7.67 25.96
C LEU A 15 -11.14 6.26 25.50
N PHE A 16 -12.30 5.78 25.96
CA PHE A 16 -12.82 4.49 25.55
C PHE A 16 -13.14 4.47 24.05
N MET A 17 -13.72 5.54 23.52
CA MET A 17 -13.92 5.69 22.07
C MET A 17 -12.61 5.59 21.28
N ALA A 18 -11.54 6.25 21.76
CA ALA A 18 -10.23 6.20 21.12
C ALA A 18 -9.68 4.76 21.10
N LEU A 19 -9.80 4.02 22.20
CA LEU A 19 -9.37 2.62 22.28
C LEU A 19 -10.16 1.72 21.31
N VAL A 20 -11.47 1.88 21.22
CA VAL A 20 -12.32 1.13 20.29
C VAL A 20 -11.93 1.44 18.83
N SER A 21 -11.65 2.71 18.50
CA SER A 21 -11.22 3.11 17.16
C SER A 21 -9.86 2.50 16.78
N ILE A 22 -8.91 2.50 17.71
CA ILE A 22 -7.60 1.86 17.52
C ILE A 22 -7.76 0.34 17.31
N LEU A 23 -8.61 -0.31 18.11
CA LEU A 23 -8.90 -1.73 17.96
C LEU A 23 -9.47 -2.03 16.56
N LEU A 24 -10.35 -1.19 16.08
CA LEU A 24 -10.94 -1.30 14.73
C LEU A 24 -9.87 -1.24 13.64
N VAL A 25 -8.92 -0.30 13.74
CA VAL A 25 -7.77 -0.18 12.82
C VAL A 25 -6.94 -1.47 12.83
N LEU A 26 -6.66 -2.02 14.01
CA LEU A 26 -5.85 -3.24 14.15
C LEU A 26 -6.56 -4.47 13.54
N VAL A 27 -7.85 -4.61 13.73
CA VAL A 27 -8.66 -5.71 13.17
C VAL A 27 -8.65 -5.67 11.64
N TYR A 28 -8.79 -4.49 11.04
CA TYR A 28 -8.85 -4.34 9.58
C TYR A 28 -7.48 -4.31 8.90
N LYS A 29 -6.39 -4.24 9.66
CA LYS A 29 -5.02 -4.22 9.11
C LYS A 29 -4.70 -5.42 8.22
N GLN A 30 -5.03 -6.62 8.65
CA GLN A 30 -4.74 -7.87 7.93
C GLN A 30 -5.54 -8.00 6.62
N PRO A 31 -6.89 -7.83 6.64
CA PRO A 31 -7.69 -7.85 5.42
C PRO A 31 -7.22 -6.84 4.36
N TYR A 32 -6.88 -5.61 4.78
CA TYR A 32 -6.40 -4.58 3.86
C TYR A 32 -5.05 -4.94 3.24
N LYS A 33 -4.12 -5.45 4.04
CA LYS A 33 -2.80 -5.86 3.55
C LYS A 33 -2.96 -6.90 2.44
N LYS A 34 -3.74 -7.95 2.68
CA LYS A 34 -3.95 -9.05 1.73
C LYS A 34 -4.59 -8.56 0.43
N ILE A 35 -5.65 -7.74 0.53
CA ILE A 35 -6.36 -7.27 -0.67
C ILE A 35 -5.51 -6.30 -1.49
N ASN A 36 -4.65 -5.52 -0.82
CA ASN A 36 -3.76 -4.58 -1.48
C ASN A 36 -2.64 -5.29 -2.24
N GLU A 37 -2.05 -6.34 -1.64
CA GLU A 37 -1.08 -7.21 -2.32
C GLU A 37 -1.70 -7.88 -3.56
N GLU A 38 -2.91 -8.45 -3.44
CA GLU A 38 -3.66 -9.02 -4.58
C GLU A 38 -3.94 -7.97 -5.66
N SER A 39 -4.35 -6.76 -5.27
CA SER A 39 -4.66 -5.66 -6.18
C SER A 39 -3.43 -5.19 -6.97
N MET A 40 -2.30 -5.02 -6.29
CA MET A 40 -1.05 -4.61 -6.94
C MET A 40 -0.54 -5.66 -7.92
N ALA A 41 -0.59 -6.94 -7.55
CA ALA A 41 -0.19 -8.05 -8.43
C ALA A 41 -1.08 -8.11 -9.68
N GLN A 42 -2.41 -7.99 -9.51
CA GLN A 42 -3.35 -8.02 -10.64
C GLN A 42 -3.23 -6.78 -11.53
N SER A 43 -2.97 -5.60 -10.96
CA SER A 43 -2.73 -4.38 -11.74
C SER A 43 -1.46 -4.49 -12.59
N ALA A 44 -0.40 -5.10 -12.04
CA ALA A 44 0.82 -5.36 -12.80
C ALA A 44 0.56 -6.34 -13.96
N ALA A 45 -0.20 -7.43 -13.73
CA ALA A 45 -0.56 -8.39 -14.77
C ALA A 45 -1.40 -7.74 -15.89
N LEU A 46 -2.40 -6.94 -15.52
CA LEU A 46 -3.24 -6.21 -16.48
C LEU A 46 -2.41 -5.21 -17.30
N ASN A 47 -1.53 -4.44 -16.67
CA ASN A 47 -0.65 -3.51 -17.37
C ASN A 47 0.31 -4.23 -18.33
N SER A 48 0.88 -5.37 -17.90
CA SER A 48 1.75 -6.17 -18.76
C SER A 48 0.99 -6.68 -19.98
N GLN A 49 -0.22 -7.20 -19.83
CA GLN A 49 -1.08 -7.65 -20.91
C GLN A 49 -1.39 -6.50 -21.89
N MET A 50 -1.75 -5.32 -21.36
CA MET A 50 -2.01 -4.14 -22.21
C MET A 50 -0.78 -3.73 -23.03
N ILE A 51 0.40 -3.70 -22.40
CA ILE A 51 1.65 -3.35 -23.08
C ILE A 51 1.99 -4.38 -24.15
N GLU A 52 1.81 -5.66 -23.86
CA GLU A 52 2.07 -6.75 -24.80
C GLU A 52 1.13 -6.67 -26.01
N SER A 53 -0.18 -6.48 -25.77
CA SER A 53 -1.18 -6.31 -26.83
C SER A 53 -0.89 -5.10 -27.72
N LEU A 54 -0.47 -3.98 -27.14
CA LEU A 54 -0.11 -2.77 -27.89
C LEU A 54 1.19 -2.92 -28.68
N ARG A 55 2.19 -3.61 -28.12
CA ARG A 55 3.45 -3.90 -28.83
C ARG A 55 3.25 -4.88 -29.99
N GLY A 56 2.34 -5.84 -29.81
CA GLY A 56 2.01 -6.85 -30.84
C GLY A 56 0.89 -6.43 -31.78
N ILE A 57 0.45 -5.16 -31.75
CA ILE A 57 -0.76 -4.73 -32.48
C ILE A 57 -0.71 -5.02 -33.99
N GLU A 58 0.45 -4.90 -34.62
CA GLU A 58 0.63 -5.23 -36.04
C GLU A 58 0.36 -6.72 -36.29
N THR A 59 0.90 -7.59 -35.46
CA THR A 59 0.68 -9.05 -35.55
C THR A 59 -0.78 -9.40 -35.34
N VAL A 60 -1.44 -8.78 -34.36
CA VAL A 60 -2.87 -8.96 -34.08
C VAL A 60 -3.71 -8.55 -35.30
N LYS A 61 -3.38 -7.40 -35.89
CA LYS A 61 -4.06 -6.87 -37.10
C LYS A 61 -3.83 -7.74 -38.31
N CYS A 62 -2.61 -8.19 -38.57
CA CYS A 62 -2.29 -9.05 -39.71
C CYS A 62 -3.00 -10.40 -39.65
N ASN A 63 -3.26 -10.92 -38.44
CA ASN A 63 -3.95 -12.20 -38.26
C ASN A 63 -5.46 -12.04 -38.02
N ALA A 64 -6.02 -10.81 -38.08
CA ALA A 64 -7.42 -10.52 -37.79
C ALA A 64 -7.90 -11.13 -36.43
N ASN A 65 -7.04 -11.08 -35.38
CA ASN A 65 -7.25 -11.74 -34.10
C ASN A 65 -7.66 -10.77 -32.99
N GLU A 66 -8.21 -9.61 -33.34
CA GLU A 66 -8.58 -8.56 -32.39
C GLU A 66 -9.58 -9.01 -31.36
N GLN A 67 -10.54 -9.86 -31.76
CA GLN A 67 -11.58 -10.33 -30.85
C GLN A 67 -10.99 -11.22 -29.74
N THR A 68 -10.09 -12.13 -30.09
CA THR A 68 -9.43 -13.00 -29.11
C THR A 68 -8.58 -12.21 -28.12
N GLU A 69 -7.88 -11.19 -28.63
CA GLU A 69 -7.05 -10.31 -27.78
C GLU A 69 -7.92 -9.47 -26.85
N LEU A 70 -9.04 -8.96 -27.35
CA LEU A 70 -10.01 -8.24 -26.52
C LEU A 70 -10.59 -9.14 -25.43
N ASP A 71 -10.96 -10.38 -25.73
CA ASP A 71 -11.49 -11.34 -24.76
C ASP A 71 -10.44 -11.69 -23.70
N ASN A 72 -9.15 -11.76 -24.04
CA ASN A 72 -8.06 -11.96 -23.11
C ASN A 72 -7.91 -10.77 -22.16
N LEU A 73 -7.92 -9.55 -22.71
CA LEU A 73 -7.84 -8.32 -21.93
C LEU A 73 -9.04 -8.15 -21.01
N GLU A 74 -10.25 -8.44 -21.51
CA GLU A 74 -11.48 -8.38 -20.72
C GLU A 74 -11.44 -9.38 -19.56
N ARG A 75 -10.89 -10.57 -19.76
CA ARG A 75 -10.73 -11.58 -18.70
C ARG A 75 -9.83 -11.09 -17.57
N GLU A 76 -8.70 -10.48 -17.90
CA GLU A 76 -7.78 -9.90 -16.90
C GLU A 76 -8.43 -8.69 -16.20
N TYR A 77 -9.14 -7.85 -16.94
CA TYR A 77 -9.88 -6.73 -16.40
C TYR A 77 -10.98 -7.18 -15.43
N MET A 78 -11.71 -8.23 -15.75
CA MET A 78 -12.74 -8.81 -14.87
C MET A 78 -12.17 -9.37 -13.56
N LYS A 79 -10.95 -9.90 -13.58
CA LYS A 79 -10.23 -10.29 -12.33
C LYS A 79 -9.93 -9.07 -11.47
N SER A 80 -9.39 -8.01 -12.08
CA SER A 80 -9.13 -6.73 -11.39
C SER A 80 -10.39 -6.14 -10.79
N LEU A 81 -11.50 -6.15 -11.54
CA LEU A 81 -12.79 -5.65 -11.06
C LEU A 81 -13.32 -6.45 -9.85
N LYS A 82 -13.18 -7.77 -9.84
CA LYS A 82 -13.56 -8.61 -8.69
C LYS A 82 -12.75 -8.27 -7.43
N ILE A 83 -11.46 -8.03 -7.57
CA ILE A 83 -10.60 -7.61 -6.45
C ILE A 83 -11.01 -6.22 -5.96
N SER A 84 -11.26 -5.28 -6.87
CA SER A 84 -11.73 -3.92 -6.56
C SER A 84 -13.06 -3.94 -5.81
N LEU A 85 -14.02 -4.77 -6.24
CA LEU A 85 -15.31 -4.95 -5.54
C LEU A 85 -15.11 -5.53 -4.13
N ARG A 86 -14.19 -6.48 -3.94
CA ARG A 86 -13.86 -7.01 -2.62
C ARG A 86 -13.23 -5.95 -1.73
N SER A 87 -12.31 -5.16 -2.26
CA SER A 87 -11.71 -4.02 -1.57
C SER A 87 -12.76 -3.00 -1.14
N SER A 88 -13.65 -2.63 -2.06
CA SER A 88 -14.75 -1.69 -1.79
C SER A 88 -15.69 -2.21 -0.70
N ARG A 89 -16.03 -3.50 -0.69
CA ARG A 89 -16.84 -4.11 0.39
C ARG A 89 -16.17 -3.99 1.75
N ILE A 90 -14.88 -4.30 1.85
CA ILE A 90 -14.12 -4.19 3.11
C ILE A 90 -14.11 -2.74 3.59
N SER A 91 -13.80 -1.80 2.69
CA SER A 91 -13.77 -0.36 2.99
C SER A 91 -15.15 0.17 3.43
N THR A 92 -16.20 -0.19 2.70
CA THR A 92 -17.57 0.23 3.04
C THR A 92 -18.02 -0.35 4.37
N THR A 93 -17.76 -1.63 4.63
CA THR A 93 -18.12 -2.28 5.91
C THR A 93 -17.38 -1.62 7.07
N GLN A 94 -16.09 -1.37 6.93
CA GLN A 94 -15.31 -0.65 7.95
C GLN A 94 -15.86 0.76 8.17
N GLY A 95 -16.14 1.50 7.10
CA GLY A 95 -16.69 2.85 7.17
C GLY A 95 -18.06 2.90 7.88
N LEU A 96 -18.95 1.95 7.57
CA LEU A 96 -20.25 1.85 8.24
C LEU A 96 -20.09 1.54 9.74
N ILE A 97 -19.25 0.57 10.11
CA ILE A 97 -19.02 0.24 11.52
C ILE A 97 -18.42 1.43 12.25
N SER A 98 -17.42 2.10 11.67
CA SER A 98 -16.79 3.28 12.23
C SER A 98 -17.77 4.44 12.41
N SER A 99 -18.61 4.70 11.41
CA SER A 99 -19.66 5.74 11.47
C SER A 99 -20.70 5.43 12.54
N PHE A 100 -21.14 4.17 12.64
CA PHE A 100 -22.10 3.75 13.67
C PHE A 100 -21.55 3.92 15.08
N ILE A 101 -20.30 3.49 15.30
CA ILE A 101 -19.61 3.67 16.58
C ILE A 101 -19.47 5.16 16.89
N SER A 102 -19.00 5.99 15.97
CA SER A 102 -18.81 7.43 16.16
C SER A 102 -20.12 8.14 16.50
N THR A 103 -21.20 7.84 15.77
CA THR A 103 -22.52 8.42 16.00
C THR A 103 -23.08 7.98 17.37
N GLY A 104 -22.97 6.69 17.70
CA GLY A 104 -23.40 6.17 19.00
C GLY A 104 -22.68 6.84 20.18
N PHE A 105 -21.36 7.01 20.07
CA PHE A 105 -20.58 7.74 21.07
C PHE A 105 -20.94 9.22 21.14
N SER A 106 -21.20 9.88 20.02
CA SER A 106 -21.65 11.26 19.99
C SER A 106 -22.98 11.44 20.73
N MET A 107 -23.93 10.55 20.48
CA MET A 107 -25.23 10.56 21.19
C MET A 107 -25.05 10.33 22.68
N LEU A 108 -24.23 9.35 23.07
CA LEU A 108 -23.95 9.03 24.47
C LEU A 108 -23.26 10.19 25.19
N THR A 109 -22.28 10.81 24.55
CA THR A 109 -21.58 11.98 25.08
C THR A 109 -22.53 13.17 25.27
N THR A 110 -23.41 13.39 24.29
CA THR A 110 -24.43 14.46 24.35
C THR A 110 -25.43 14.19 25.48
N TYR A 111 -25.92 12.97 25.62
CA TYR A 111 -26.84 12.59 26.68
C TYR A 111 -26.22 12.80 28.08
N VAL A 112 -25.01 12.28 28.30
CA VAL A 112 -24.29 12.42 29.56
C VAL A 112 -23.96 13.90 29.85
N GLY A 113 -23.51 14.63 28.82
CA GLY A 113 -23.20 16.06 28.98
C GLY A 113 -24.43 16.90 29.38
N ILE A 114 -25.58 16.67 28.75
CA ILE A 114 -26.82 17.35 29.07
C ILE A 114 -27.30 17.00 30.49
N THR A 115 -27.24 15.73 30.89
CA THR A 115 -27.62 15.32 32.26
C THR A 115 -26.75 15.97 33.33
N GLN A 116 -25.46 16.14 33.10
CA GLN A 116 -24.55 16.84 33.98
C GLN A 116 -24.82 18.34 34.05
N VAL A 117 -25.21 18.97 32.96
CA VAL A 117 -25.63 20.37 32.94
C VAL A 117 -26.92 20.55 33.73
N LEU A 118 -27.89 19.64 33.61
CA LEU A 118 -29.14 19.67 34.36
C LEU A 118 -28.94 19.46 35.85
N ASN A 119 -27.97 18.62 36.24
CA ASN A 119 -27.61 18.35 37.64
C ASN A 119 -26.76 19.50 38.25
N GLY A 120 -26.36 20.50 37.48
CA GLY A 120 -25.53 21.61 37.94
C GLY A 120 -24.04 21.28 38.14
N GLU A 121 -23.60 20.08 37.70
CA GLU A 121 -22.21 19.64 37.77
C GLU A 121 -21.31 20.28 36.72
N MET A 122 -21.92 20.79 35.62
CA MET A 122 -21.25 21.43 34.54
C MET A 122 -22.08 22.61 33.98
N THR A 123 -21.39 23.67 33.51
CA THR A 123 -22.05 24.77 32.83
C THR A 123 -22.32 24.42 31.39
N LEU A 124 -23.33 25.04 30.79
CA LEU A 124 -23.61 24.88 29.34
C LEU A 124 -22.40 25.27 28.46
N GLY A 125 -21.68 26.36 28.84
CA GLY A 125 -20.44 26.77 28.18
C GLY A 125 -19.32 25.72 28.29
N GLY A 126 -19.19 25.07 29.44
CA GLY A 126 -18.26 23.96 29.64
C GLY A 126 -18.57 22.75 28.75
N PHE A 127 -19.87 22.39 28.60
CA PHE A 127 -20.30 21.34 27.70
C PHE A 127 -20.01 21.68 26.22
N MET A 128 -20.28 22.90 25.79
CA MET A 128 -19.97 23.38 24.43
C MET A 128 -18.47 23.32 24.15
N ALA A 129 -17.64 23.81 25.09
CA ALA A 129 -16.19 23.72 24.97
C ALA A 129 -15.70 22.27 24.87
N PHE A 130 -16.23 21.36 25.70
CA PHE A 130 -15.91 19.94 25.63
C PHE A 130 -16.31 19.32 24.30
N SER A 131 -17.52 19.58 23.80
CA SER A 131 -18.01 19.06 22.53
C SER A 131 -17.11 19.48 21.36
N THR A 132 -16.70 20.76 21.34
CA THR A 132 -15.76 21.28 20.34
C THR A 132 -14.39 20.61 20.41
N LEU A 133 -13.81 20.48 21.61
CA LEU A 133 -12.53 19.84 21.84
C LEU A 133 -12.59 18.33 21.48
N SER A 134 -13.67 17.65 21.82
CA SER A 134 -13.89 16.24 21.44
C SER A 134 -13.88 16.05 19.92
N GLY A 135 -14.44 16.98 19.15
CA GLY A 135 -14.37 16.98 17.70
C GLY A 135 -12.94 17.00 17.15
N TYR A 136 -12.05 17.77 17.77
CA TYR A 136 -10.64 17.81 17.38
C TYR A 136 -9.87 16.51 17.63
N PHE A 137 -10.36 15.63 18.51
CA PHE A 137 -9.80 14.30 18.68
C PHE A 137 -10.42 13.25 17.77
N THR A 138 -11.72 13.34 17.54
CA THR A 138 -12.45 12.35 16.74
C THR A 138 -12.10 12.44 15.26
N SER A 139 -11.89 13.65 14.74
CA SER A 139 -11.55 13.88 13.32
C SER A 139 -10.20 13.24 12.92
N PRO A 140 -9.07 13.47 13.61
CA PRO A 140 -7.82 12.79 13.31
C PRO A 140 -7.89 11.26 13.43
N LEU A 141 -8.66 10.73 14.41
CA LEU A 141 -8.85 9.29 14.54
C LEU A 141 -9.52 8.68 13.31
N SER A 142 -10.56 9.32 12.79
CA SER A 142 -11.24 8.90 11.57
C SER A 142 -10.31 8.96 10.35
N ASN A 143 -9.46 9.98 10.27
CA ASN A 143 -8.47 10.11 9.21
C ASN A 143 -7.40 9.01 9.27
N LEU A 144 -6.95 8.59 10.46
CA LEU A 144 -6.01 7.48 10.62
C LEU A 144 -6.56 6.18 10.02
N ILE A 145 -7.87 5.94 10.13
CA ILE A 145 -8.52 4.78 9.51
C ILE A 145 -8.41 4.86 7.98
N GLY A 146 -8.66 6.03 7.40
CA GLY A 146 -8.54 6.26 5.95
C GLY A 146 -7.11 6.16 5.43
N LEU A 147 -6.13 6.60 6.22
CA LEU A 147 -4.71 6.55 5.86
C LEU A 147 -4.13 5.13 5.88
N GLN A 148 -4.79 4.16 6.51
CA GLN A 148 -4.28 2.80 6.65
C GLN A 148 -3.97 2.15 5.29
N MET A 149 -4.81 2.34 4.29
CA MET A 149 -4.56 1.85 2.93
C MET A 149 -3.34 2.50 2.30
N GLN A 150 -3.24 3.82 2.39
CA GLN A 150 -2.13 4.59 1.81
C GLN A 150 -0.78 4.22 2.43
N ILE A 151 -0.74 4.02 3.75
CA ILE A 151 0.47 3.59 4.47
C ILE A 151 0.90 2.19 3.99
N GLN A 152 -0.05 1.29 3.75
CA GLN A 152 0.28 -0.05 3.26
C GLN A 152 0.78 -0.04 1.82
N GLU A 153 0.18 0.74 0.92
CA GLU A 153 0.66 0.95 -0.44
C GLU A 153 2.08 1.52 -0.45
N ALA A 154 2.32 2.56 0.36
CA ALA A 154 3.64 3.16 0.51
C ALA A 154 4.66 2.14 1.04
N SER A 155 4.29 1.33 2.03
CA SER A 155 5.16 0.28 2.60
C SER A 155 5.54 -0.80 1.59
N ILE A 156 4.60 -1.25 0.75
CA ILE A 156 4.86 -2.25 -0.29
C ILE A 156 5.75 -1.66 -1.38
N SER A 157 5.47 -0.42 -1.80
CA SER A 157 6.28 0.29 -2.80
C SER A 157 7.70 0.52 -2.31
N MET A 158 7.86 0.92 -1.04
CA MET A 158 9.17 1.10 -0.41
C MET A 158 9.95 -0.22 -0.34
N LYS A 159 9.28 -1.32 0.03
CA LYS A 159 9.91 -2.64 0.06
C LYS A 159 10.46 -3.04 -1.32
N ARG A 160 9.68 -2.85 -2.38
CA ARG A 160 10.13 -3.12 -3.75
C ARG A 160 11.29 -2.24 -4.18
N LEU A 161 11.30 -0.96 -3.76
CA LEU A 161 12.41 -0.06 -4.03
C LEU A 161 13.66 -0.52 -3.29
N THR A 162 13.55 -0.89 -2.02
CA THR A 162 14.66 -1.41 -1.22
C THR A 162 15.24 -2.69 -1.81
N GLU A 163 14.39 -3.61 -2.30
CA GLU A 163 14.84 -4.84 -2.98
C GLU A 163 15.73 -4.55 -4.22
N ILE A 164 15.49 -3.42 -4.91
CA ILE A 164 16.32 -2.99 -6.05
C ILE A 164 17.59 -2.30 -5.54
N MET A 165 17.49 -1.48 -4.50
CA MET A 165 18.62 -0.73 -3.95
C MET A 165 19.61 -1.62 -3.18
N ASP A 166 19.14 -2.72 -2.60
CA ASP A 166 19.97 -3.70 -1.90
C ASP A 166 20.72 -4.62 -2.88
N TYR A 167 20.44 -4.50 -4.19
CA TYR A 167 21.20 -5.25 -5.18
C TYR A 167 22.63 -4.68 -5.26
N PRO A 168 23.66 -5.51 -5.06
CA PRO A 168 25.03 -5.02 -5.06
C PRO A 168 25.35 -4.33 -6.38
N SER A 169 25.90 -3.12 -6.30
CA SER A 169 26.33 -2.37 -7.47
C SER A 169 27.47 -3.13 -8.15
N GLU A 170 27.51 -3.09 -9.48
CA GLU A 170 28.62 -3.65 -10.27
C GLU A 170 29.97 -3.09 -9.82
N TYR A 171 29.99 -1.87 -9.31
CA TYR A 171 31.17 -1.19 -8.77
C TYR A 171 31.59 -1.68 -7.38
N GLU A 172 30.66 -2.21 -6.58
CA GLU A 172 30.94 -2.74 -5.24
C GLU A 172 31.41 -4.21 -5.28
N THR A 173 31.05 -4.95 -6.32
CA THR A 173 31.41 -6.37 -6.47
C THR A 173 32.86 -6.55 -6.88
N ALA A 174 33.53 -5.50 -7.30
CA ALA A 174 34.93 -5.48 -7.71
C ALA A 174 35.86 -5.11 -6.54
N GLU A 175 35.76 -5.80 -5.38
CA GLU A 175 36.75 -5.67 -4.32
C GLU A 175 38.15 -6.03 -4.87
N GLY A 176 39.01 -5.01 -5.02
CA GLY A 176 40.41 -5.14 -5.44
C GLY A 176 40.69 -4.95 -6.93
N VAL A 177 39.70 -4.59 -7.75
CA VAL A 177 39.94 -4.17 -9.13
C VAL A 177 39.96 -2.65 -9.16
N GLU A 178 41.13 -2.05 -9.32
CA GLU A 178 41.24 -0.62 -9.69
C GLU A 178 40.55 -0.43 -11.04
N GLN A 179 39.41 0.23 -11.03
CA GLN A 179 38.77 0.67 -12.27
C GLN A 179 39.65 1.79 -12.87
N SER A 180 40.50 1.44 -13.82
CA SER A 180 41.19 2.44 -14.61
C SER A 180 40.34 2.73 -15.85
N GLU A 181 40.02 3.98 -16.09
CA GLU A 181 39.48 4.42 -17.38
C GLU A 181 40.57 4.20 -18.41
N LEU A 182 40.37 3.23 -19.29
CA LEU A 182 41.26 3.00 -20.41
C LEU A 182 40.87 3.96 -21.53
N ASP A 183 41.66 5.00 -21.73
CA ASP A 183 41.46 5.95 -22.82
C ASP A 183 41.54 5.29 -24.22
N LYS A 184 42.30 4.21 -24.34
CA LYS A 184 42.42 3.45 -25.57
C LYS A 184 42.85 2.01 -25.27
N VAL A 185 42.16 1.03 -25.83
CA VAL A 185 42.55 -0.38 -25.77
C VAL A 185 43.29 -0.72 -27.07
N GLU A 186 44.58 -1.01 -26.99
CA GLU A 186 45.40 -1.50 -28.08
C GLU A 186 45.98 -2.87 -27.70
N GLY A 187 45.78 -3.87 -28.55
CA GLY A 187 46.29 -5.21 -28.36
C GLY A 187 45.30 -6.29 -28.82
N ASP A 188 45.74 -7.54 -28.74
CA ASP A 188 44.95 -8.71 -29.13
C ASP A 188 44.04 -9.12 -27.95
N ILE A 189 42.81 -9.55 -28.27
CA ILE A 189 41.88 -10.07 -27.31
C ILE A 189 41.82 -11.58 -27.42
N GLU A 190 42.22 -12.29 -26.36
CA GLU A 190 42.24 -13.74 -26.34
C GLU A 190 41.23 -14.24 -25.29
N PHE A 191 40.30 -15.09 -25.75
CA PHE A 191 39.41 -15.85 -24.86
C PHE A 191 39.96 -17.24 -24.67
N LYS A 192 40.19 -17.61 -23.38
CA LYS A 192 40.71 -18.92 -22.99
C LYS A 192 39.72 -19.67 -22.12
N ASP A 193 39.20 -20.77 -22.63
CA ASP A 193 38.32 -21.68 -21.90
C ASP A 193 37.15 -20.97 -21.20
N VAL A 194 36.50 -20.07 -21.93
CA VAL A 194 35.43 -19.23 -21.35
C VAL A 194 34.13 -19.99 -21.34
N THR A 195 33.57 -20.14 -20.12
CA THR A 195 32.19 -20.64 -19.90
C THR A 195 31.33 -19.53 -19.34
N PHE A 196 30.20 -19.26 -20.00
CA PHE A 196 29.25 -18.22 -19.57
C PHE A 196 27.82 -18.74 -19.56
N ARG A 197 27.08 -18.41 -18.49
CA ARG A 197 25.65 -18.73 -18.35
C ARG A 197 24.87 -17.58 -17.73
N TYR A 198 23.61 -17.43 -18.14
CA TYR A 198 22.66 -16.50 -17.56
C TYR A 198 21.95 -17.14 -16.35
N GLY A 199 22.38 -16.78 -15.11
CA GLY A 199 21.82 -17.32 -13.88
C GLY A 199 21.92 -18.86 -13.81
N ASN A 200 20.80 -19.56 -13.55
CA ASN A 200 20.76 -21.03 -13.46
C ASN A 200 20.42 -21.76 -14.77
N ARG A 201 20.51 -21.08 -15.92
CA ARG A 201 20.25 -21.69 -17.23
C ARG A 201 21.45 -22.51 -17.70
N ALA A 202 21.25 -23.34 -18.73
CA ALA A 202 22.34 -24.02 -19.41
C ALA A 202 23.37 -23.00 -19.89
N PRO A 203 24.69 -23.38 -19.98
CA PRO A 203 25.72 -22.48 -20.48
C PRO A 203 25.36 -21.96 -21.87
N ALA A 204 25.45 -20.65 -22.06
CA ALA A 204 25.33 -20.03 -23.38
C ALA A 204 26.65 -20.11 -24.16
N LEU A 205 27.76 -20.09 -23.45
CA LEU A 205 29.10 -20.38 -23.93
C LEU A 205 29.69 -21.49 -23.05
N ASP A 206 30.28 -22.49 -23.65
CA ASP A 206 30.83 -23.63 -22.94
C ASP A 206 32.22 -23.97 -23.48
N HIS A 207 33.26 -23.75 -22.62
CA HIS A 207 34.66 -24.02 -22.94
C HIS A 207 35.14 -23.42 -24.28
N ILE A 208 34.81 -22.15 -24.56
CA ILE A 208 35.15 -21.49 -25.85
C ILE A 208 36.50 -20.79 -25.71
N SER A 209 37.37 -21.03 -26.70
CA SER A 209 38.68 -20.37 -26.82
C SER A 209 38.82 -19.80 -28.25
N PHE A 210 39.13 -18.51 -28.35
CA PHE A 210 39.46 -17.86 -29.61
C PHE A 210 40.28 -16.59 -29.39
N CYS A 211 40.91 -16.09 -30.42
CA CYS A 211 41.72 -14.87 -30.43
C CYS A 211 41.19 -13.91 -31.48
N LEU A 212 41.10 -12.62 -31.16
CA LEU A 212 40.69 -11.52 -32.06
C LEU A 212 41.84 -10.58 -32.24
#